data_9beb0ccdb0bed4faed46bb852b5edd68
#
_entry.id   9beb0ccdb0bed4faed46bb852b5edd68
#
_cell.length_a   1.000
_cell.length_b   1.000
_cell.length_c   1.000
_cell.angle_alpha   90.00
_cell.angle_beta   90.00
_cell.angle_gamma   90.00
#
_symmetry.space_group_name_H-M   'P 1'
#
loop_
_entity.id
_entity.type
_entity.pdbx_description
1 polymer ?
#
loop_
_entity_poly.entity_id
_entity_poly.type
_entity_poly.pdbx_seq_one_letter_code
_entity_poly.pdbx_strand_id
1 'polypeptide(L)'
;FNCMLRMGVTTAVGGNCGLSCCNPADYLDIVDRDGAAVNVAMLAGHAWFREHAGATDRYVKTTAAQRAQMHEEIADCLRRGCFGLSYGIRYVPGLDEEELLETASPCRDYGRFIAAHIRSDADEVFDSERELLEIGRRLGIPVQVSHIGSMAGFGQMEEFLRITDEYRLRGLDVCCDCYPYYAFSTTLGSTTYDDGWMERYGCGYDAVELCEGEYKGQRCTEEIFKKVRREMPECLTVCYVMRERDVDLALSHP
;
A
#
# COMPACT_ATOMS: atom_id res chain seq x y z
N PHE A 1 2.52 -21.01 2.13
CA PHE A 1 3.65 -20.85 1.17
C PHE A 1 3.71 -21.92 0.06
N ASN A 2 3.06 -23.08 0.22
CA ASN A 2 3.14 -24.16 -0.80
C ASN A 2 2.63 -23.75 -2.20
N CYS A 3 1.60 -22.92 -2.28
CA CYS A 3 1.12 -22.39 -3.57
C CYS A 3 2.17 -21.50 -4.22
N MET A 4 2.83 -20.65 -3.45
CA MET A 4 3.89 -19.75 -3.92
C MET A 4 5.06 -20.55 -4.52
N LEU A 5 5.53 -21.60 -3.83
CA LEU A 5 6.59 -22.47 -4.33
C LEU A 5 6.23 -23.13 -5.66
N ARG A 6 4.99 -23.61 -5.81
CA ARG A 6 4.50 -24.21 -7.05
C ARG A 6 4.44 -23.21 -8.22
N MET A 7 4.39 -21.93 -7.93
CA MET A 7 4.44 -20.84 -8.90
C MET A 7 5.87 -20.32 -9.15
N GLY A 8 6.88 -20.92 -8.52
CA GLY A 8 8.29 -20.52 -8.65
C GLY A 8 8.70 -19.37 -7.72
N VAL A 9 7.84 -18.96 -6.78
CA VAL A 9 8.17 -17.92 -5.80
C VAL A 9 9.03 -18.51 -4.69
N THR A 10 10.25 -18.02 -4.57
CA THR A 10 11.23 -18.48 -3.56
C THR A 10 11.41 -17.48 -2.41
N THR A 11 10.93 -16.26 -2.57
CA THR A 11 10.99 -15.20 -1.54
C THR A 11 9.66 -14.45 -1.51
N ALA A 12 9.08 -14.30 -0.32
CA ALA A 12 7.85 -13.54 -0.09
C ALA A 12 8.17 -12.32 0.79
N VAL A 13 7.70 -11.15 0.36
CA VAL A 13 7.75 -9.92 1.16
C VAL A 13 6.34 -9.60 1.64
N GLY A 14 6.13 -9.60 2.95
CA GLY A 14 4.85 -9.29 3.58
C GLY A 14 4.82 -7.90 4.22
N GLY A 15 3.64 -7.46 4.66
CA GLY A 15 3.45 -6.20 5.37
C GLY A 15 3.26 -4.99 4.47
N ASN A 16 2.90 -5.16 3.19
CA ASN A 16 2.62 -4.05 2.26
C ASN A 16 1.38 -3.24 2.66
N CYS A 17 1.24 -2.05 2.07
CA CYS A 17 0.12 -1.11 2.24
C CYS A 17 -0.15 -0.73 3.71
N GLY A 18 0.87 -0.73 4.54
CA GLY A 18 0.75 -0.40 5.96
C GLY A 18 0.10 -1.49 6.82
N LEU A 19 -0.19 -2.65 6.27
CA LEU A 19 -0.94 -3.70 6.94
C LEU A 19 -0.03 -4.70 7.65
N SER A 20 -0.37 -5.03 8.90
CA SER A 20 0.23 -6.14 9.65
C SER A 20 -0.85 -6.74 10.57
N CYS A 21 -0.94 -8.06 10.60
CA CYS A 21 -1.88 -8.76 11.49
C CYS A 21 -1.34 -8.92 12.93
N CYS A 22 -0.06 -8.67 13.15
CA CYS A 22 0.63 -8.73 14.43
C CYS A 22 1.90 -7.87 14.34
N ASN A 23 2.68 -7.80 15.41
CA ASN A 23 4.00 -7.18 15.35
C ASN A 23 4.86 -7.90 14.30
N PRO A 24 5.36 -7.19 13.28
CA PRO A 24 6.10 -7.82 12.17
C PRO A 24 7.39 -8.53 12.61
N ALA A 25 8.08 -8.01 13.62
CA ALA A 25 9.29 -8.62 14.14
C ALA A 25 8.98 -9.91 14.94
N ASP A 26 7.89 -9.95 15.70
CA ASP A 26 7.45 -11.18 16.36
C ASP A 26 7.06 -12.27 15.36
N TYR A 27 6.49 -11.86 14.21
CA TYR A 27 6.23 -12.79 13.12
C TYR A 27 7.52 -13.38 12.54
N LEU A 28 8.58 -12.57 12.36
CA LEU A 28 9.88 -13.07 11.93
C LEU A 28 10.49 -14.04 12.93
N ASP A 29 10.38 -13.77 14.23
CA ASP A 29 10.83 -14.71 15.28
C ASP A 29 10.10 -16.06 15.19
N ILE A 30 8.81 -16.07 14.85
CA ILE A 30 8.05 -17.31 14.60
C ILE A 30 8.57 -18.02 13.36
N VAL A 31 8.82 -17.30 12.27
CA VAL A 31 9.37 -17.88 11.03
C VAL A 31 10.75 -18.48 11.27
N ASP A 32 11.61 -17.81 12.03
CA ASP A 32 12.96 -18.30 12.35
C ASP A 32 12.91 -19.56 13.22
N ARG A 33 11.98 -19.64 14.15
CA ARG A 33 11.78 -20.79 15.03
C ARG A 33 11.18 -22.00 14.31
N ASP A 34 10.12 -21.78 13.52
CA ASP A 34 9.28 -22.86 12.97
C ASP A 34 9.66 -23.19 11.52
N GLY A 35 10.40 -22.33 10.86
CA GLY A 35 10.78 -22.43 9.45
C GLY A 35 9.66 -22.01 8.49
N ALA A 36 10.04 -21.70 7.27
CA ALA A 36 9.13 -21.45 6.16
C ALA A 36 9.63 -22.15 4.88
N ALA A 37 8.70 -22.49 3.99
CA ALA A 37 9.03 -23.14 2.73
C ALA A 37 9.64 -22.18 1.68
N VAL A 38 9.59 -20.87 1.93
CA VAL A 38 10.17 -19.79 1.12
C VAL A 38 10.95 -18.86 2.04
N ASN A 39 11.85 -18.06 1.47
CA ASN A 39 12.43 -16.95 2.24
C ASN A 39 11.33 -15.93 2.56
N VAL A 40 11.34 -15.40 3.79
CA VAL A 40 10.34 -14.44 4.25
C VAL A 40 11.05 -13.14 4.64
N ALA A 41 10.56 -12.04 4.10
CA ALA A 41 10.91 -10.70 4.53
C ALA A 41 9.63 -9.97 4.97
N MET A 42 9.73 -9.11 5.99
CA MET A 42 8.59 -8.35 6.48
C MET A 42 8.88 -6.85 6.43
N LEU A 43 7.89 -6.10 5.99
CA LEU A 43 7.82 -4.66 6.19
C LEU A 43 7.05 -4.38 7.49
N ALA A 44 7.47 -3.38 8.22
CA ALA A 44 6.74 -2.85 9.36
C ALA A 44 5.51 -2.10 8.84
N GLY A 45 4.30 -2.64 9.05
CA GLY A 45 3.07 -2.03 8.55
C GLY A 45 2.62 -0.88 9.44
N HIS A 46 2.65 0.35 8.93
CA HIS A 46 2.38 1.59 9.69
C HIS A 46 1.02 1.58 10.41
N ALA A 47 -0.05 1.08 9.78
CA ALA A 47 -1.38 1.09 10.39
C ALA A 47 -1.44 0.26 11.68
N TRP A 48 -0.66 -0.82 11.79
CA TRP A 48 -0.58 -1.61 13.02
C TRP A 48 -0.02 -0.76 14.19
N PHE A 49 1.07 -0.03 13.96
CA PHE A 49 1.67 0.85 14.99
C PHE A 49 0.74 1.99 15.37
N ARG A 50 0.01 2.51 14.39
CA ARG A 50 -0.99 3.55 14.60
C ARG A 50 -2.11 3.08 15.53
N GLU A 51 -2.65 1.89 15.30
CA GLU A 51 -3.65 1.27 16.17
C GLU A 51 -3.08 0.98 17.57
N HIS A 52 -1.85 0.46 17.65
CA HIS A 52 -1.18 0.16 18.91
C HIS A 52 -0.89 1.42 19.74
N ALA A 53 -0.60 2.55 19.09
CA ALA A 53 -0.49 3.87 19.74
C ALA A 53 -1.85 4.51 20.08
N GLY A 54 -2.97 3.79 19.87
CA GLY A 54 -4.31 4.26 20.17
C GLY A 54 -4.90 5.27 19.16
N ALA A 55 -4.28 5.43 17.99
CA ALA A 55 -4.79 6.27 16.90
C ALA A 55 -5.67 5.46 15.94
N THR A 56 -6.80 4.95 16.43
CA THR A 56 -7.69 4.03 15.71
C THR A 56 -8.58 4.70 14.66
N ASP A 57 -8.82 6.01 14.78
CA ASP A 57 -9.56 6.76 13.77
C ASP A 57 -8.62 7.15 12.62
N ARG A 58 -8.88 6.58 11.44
CA ARG A 58 -8.07 6.79 10.24
C ARG A 58 -8.15 8.21 9.66
N TYR A 59 -9.16 8.98 10.03
CA TYR A 59 -9.39 10.35 9.53
C TYR A 59 -8.80 11.42 10.44
N VAL A 60 -8.39 11.08 11.66
CA VAL A 60 -7.86 12.00 12.65
C VAL A 60 -6.33 11.96 12.65
N LYS A 61 -5.69 13.12 12.72
CA LYS A 61 -4.22 13.23 12.86
C LYS A 61 -3.75 12.66 14.19
N THR A 62 -2.55 12.10 14.19
CA THR A 62 -1.90 11.63 15.41
C THR A 62 -1.36 12.77 16.25
N THR A 63 -1.31 12.55 17.54
CA THR A 63 -0.61 13.45 18.49
C THR A 63 0.90 13.17 18.46
N ALA A 64 1.70 14.16 18.93
CA ALA A 64 3.15 13.98 19.05
C ALA A 64 3.53 12.77 19.95
N ALA A 65 2.76 12.48 20.99
CA ALA A 65 3.01 11.31 21.85
C ALA A 65 2.78 10.00 21.12
N GLN A 66 1.73 9.90 20.29
CA GLN A 66 1.46 8.73 19.47
C GLN A 66 2.54 8.54 18.40
N ARG A 67 2.98 9.61 17.73
CA ARG A 67 4.08 9.55 16.75
C ARG A 67 5.39 9.11 17.40
N ALA A 68 5.72 9.62 18.58
CA ALA A 68 6.90 9.19 19.33
C ALA A 68 6.85 7.70 19.70
N GLN A 69 5.70 7.21 20.16
CA GLN A 69 5.53 5.78 20.42
C GLN A 69 5.69 4.94 19.13
N MET A 70 5.05 5.31 18.04
CA MET A 70 5.19 4.63 16.75
C MET A 70 6.64 4.61 16.27
N HIS A 71 7.37 5.74 16.39
CA HIS A 71 8.77 5.85 16.04
C HIS A 71 9.63 4.80 16.75
N GLU A 72 9.51 4.70 18.08
CA GLU A 72 10.26 3.73 18.89
C GLU A 72 9.93 2.27 18.53
N GLU A 73 8.66 1.95 18.34
CA GLU A 73 8.22 0.60 17.98
C GLU A 73 8.66 0.20 16.56
N ILE A 74 8.60 1.13 15.60
CA ILE A 74 9.12 0.93 14.24
C ILE A 74 10.64 0.71 14.28
N ALA A 75 11.37 1.55 15.03
CA ALA A 75 12.81 1.40 15.20
C ALA A 75 13.17 0.01 15.78
N ASP A 76 12.41 -0.49 16.75
CA ASP A 76 12.59 -1.84 17.30
C ASP A 76 12.37 -2.92 16.22
N CYS A 77 11.30 -2.83 15.45
CA CYS A 77 11.04 -3.78 14.36
C CYS A 77 12.14 -3.78 13.30
N LEU A 78 12.65 -2.61 12.90
CA LEU A 78 13.76 -2.51 11.94
C LEU A 78 15.06 -3.09 12.51
N ARG A 79 15.36 -2.85 13.78
CA ARG A 79 16.50 -3.43 14.50
C ARG A 79 16.41 -4.96 14.58
N ARG A 80 15.20 -5.51 14.76
CA ARG A 80 14.93 -6.96 14.83
C ARG A 80 14.85 -7.64 13.46
N GLY A 81 15.03 -6.92 12.35
CA GLY A 81 15.18 -7.51 11.02
C GLY A 81 14.10 -7.19 9.99
N CYS A 82 13.13 -6.34 10.29
CA CYS A 82 12.21 -5.85 9.26
C CYS A 82 12.98 -5.11 8.16
N PHE A 83 12.63 -5.38 6.91
CA PHE A 83 13.34 -4.89 5.71
C PHE A 83 13.05 -3.42 5.40
N GLY A 84 11.95 -2.87 5.90
CA GLY A 84 11.53 -1.50 5.68
C GLY A 84 10.24 -1.20 6.41
N LEU A 85 9.70 -0.03 6.17
CA LEU A 85 8.41 0.43 6.67
C LEU A 85 7.44 0.58 5.51
N SER A 86 6.20 0.13 5.67
CA SER A 86 5.18 0.30 4.64
C SER A 86 4.03 1.18 5.09
N TYR A 87 3.52 1.96 4.15
CA TYR A 87 2.35 2.82 4.33
C TYR A 87 1.22 2.43 3.39
N GLY A 88 0.00 2.56 3.87
CA GLY A 88 -1.21 2.64 3.06
C GLY A 88 -1.81 4.03 3.23
N ILE A 89 -1.18 5.05 2.63
CA ILE A 89 -1.55 6.47 2.85
C ILE A 89 -3.00 6.69 2.44
N ARG A 90 -3.43 6.08 1.35
CA ARG A 90 -4.82 6.07 0.88
C ARG A 90 -5.81 5.63 1.94
N TYR A 91 -5.43 4.65 2.75
CA TYR A 91 -6.33 4.03 3.74
C TYR A 91 -6.36 4.79 5.08
N VAL A 92 -5.50 5.79 5.23
CA VAL A 92 -5.36 6.61 6.44
C VAL A 92 -5.37 8.10 6.05
N PRO A 93 -6.54 8.67 5.69
CA PRO A 93 -6.63 10.06 5.25
C PRO A 93 -6.10 11.09 6.25
N GLY A 94 -6.16 10.80 7.56
CA GLY A 94 -5.62 11.64 8.63
C GLY A 94 -4.10 11.65 8.76
N LEU A 95 -3.38 10.79 8.01
CA LEU A 95 -1.93 10.74 8.00
C LEU A 95 -1.37 11.96 7.28
N ASP A 96 -0.59 12.78 7.99
CA ASP A 96 0.02 14.00 7.45
C ASP A 96 1.54 13.87 7.26
N GLU A 97 2.14 14.91 6.69
CA GLU A 97 3.58 14.95 6.39
C GLU A 97 4.44 14.80 7.66
N GLU A 98 4.00 15.36 8.79
CA GLU A 98 4.74 15.27 10.04
C GLU A 98 4.80 13.82 10.54
N GLU A 99 3.67 13.11 10.49
CA GLU A 99 3.61 11.67 10.82
C GLU A 99 4.47 10.84 9.88
N LEU A 100 4.43 11.10 8.56
CA LEU A 100 5.28 10.42 7.58
C LEU A 100 6.76 10.60 7.89
N LEU A 101 7.21 11.83 8.13
CA LEU A 101 8.62 12.12 8.40
C LEU A 101 9.10 11.51 9.71
N GLU A 102 8.33 11.65 10.79
CA GLU A 102 8.72 11.15 12.11
C GLU A 102 8.78 9.61 12.12
N THR A 103 7.78 8.94 11.54
CA THR A 103 7.70 7.47 11.55
C THR A 103 8.63 6.80 10.52
N ALA A 104 8.97 7.49 9.42
CA ALA A 104 9.92 6.97 8.44
C ALA A 104 11.40 7.21 8.82
N SER A 105 11.69 8.16 9.71
CA SER A 105 13.07 8.53 10.05
C SER A 105 13.93 7.37 10.57
N PRO A 106 13.42 6.35 11.31
CA PRO A 106 14.22 5.19 11.70
C PRO A 106 14.77 4.40 10.52
N CYS A 107 14.10 4.43 9.35
CA CYS A 107 14.59 3.72 8.17
C CYS A 107 15.99 4.18 7.75
N ARG A 108 16.32 5.47 7.90
CA ARG A 108 17.65 6.00 7.64
C ARG A 108 18.72 5.36 8.54
N ASP A 109 18.42 5.29 9.84
CA ASP A 109 19.38 4.86 10.84
C ASP A 109 19.72 3.36 10.72
N TYR A 110 18.79 2.59 10.18
CA TYR A 110 18.94 1.15 9.92
C TYR A 110 19.25 0.81 8.46
N GLY A 111 19.41 1.80 7.57
CA GLY A 111 19.65 1.57 6.14
C GLY A 111 18.50 0.82 5.46
N ARG A 112 17.27 1.20 5.77
CA ARG A 112 16.05 0.58 5.28
C ARG A 112 15.27 1.55 4.39
N PHE A 113 14.28 1.02 3.65
CA PHE A 113 13.45 1.77 2.72
C PHE A 113 12.02 1.94 3.23
N ILE A 114 11.28 2.84 2.59
CA ILE A 114 9.83 2.93 2.74
C ILE A 114 9.14 2.41 1.49
N ALA A 115 8.01 1.71 1.68
CA ALA A 115 7.11 1.30 0.62
C ALA A 115 5.73 1.92 0.84
N ALA A 116 5.03 2.37 -0.19
CA ALA A 116 3.73 2.96 0.02
C ALA A 116 2.73 2.74 -1.13
N HIS A 117 1.49 2.43 -0.73
CA HIS A 117 0.31 2.82 -1.48
C HIS A 117 0.13 4.33 -1.25
N ILE A 118 0.30 5.13 -2.29
CA ILE A 118 0.28 6.60 -2.21
C ILE A 118 -1.10 7.16 -1.84
N ARG A 119 -1.18 8.46 -1.60
CA ARG A 119 -2.37 9.11 -1.03
C ARG A 119 -3.60 9.09 -1.95
N SER A 120 -3.41 9.32 -3.24
CA SER A 120 -4.49 9.37 -4.21
C SER A 120 -4.15 8.59 -5.47
N ASP A 121 -5.13 7.81 -5.90
CA ASP A 121 -5.14 7.12 -7.18
C ASP A 121 -5.81 8.04 -8.20
N ALA A 122 -5.49 7.92 -9.48
CA ALA A 122 -6.08 8.68 -10.59
C ALA A 122 -5.95 10.21 -10.45
N ASP A 123 -6.91 10.93 -9.86
CA ASP A 123 -7.04 12.39 -9.96
C ASP A 123 -5.81 13.17 -9.49
N GLU A 124 -5.31 12.89 -8.29
CA GLU A 124 -4.17 13.57 -7.66
C GLU A 124 -2.92 12.70 -7.61
N VAL A 125 -2.81 11.74 -8.52
CA VAL A 125 -1.77 10.71 -8.48
C VAL A 125 -0.36 11.30 -8.54
N PHE A 126 -0.14 12.34 -9.34
CA PHE A 126 1.19 12.95 -9.50
C PHE A 126 1.66 13.71 -8.26
N ASP A 127 0.75 14.40 -7.58
CA ASP A 127 1.08 15.10 -6.33
C ASP A 127 1.32 14.09 -5.20
N SER A 128 0.55 13.01 -5.18
CA SER A 128 0.70 11.91 -4.23
C SER A 128 2.00 11.13 -4.43
N GLU A 129 2.43 10.94 -5.67
CA GLU A 129 3.73 10.37 -5.99
C GLU A 129 4.85 11.29 -5.50
N ARG A 130 4.79 12.58 -5.82
CA ARG A 130 5.78 13.56 -5.38
C ARG A 130 5.86 13.67 -3.85
N GLU A 131 4.71 13.60 -3.15
CA GLU A 131 4.68 13.56 -1.69
C GLU A 131 5.58 12.44 -1.15
N LEU A 132 5.39 11.21 -1.62
CA LEU A 132 6.18 10.06 -1.17
C LEU A 132 7.66 10.19 -1.54
N LEU A 133 7.96 10.56 -2.79
CA LEU A 133 9.33 10.72 -3.27
C LEU A 133 10.08 11.82 -2.52
N GLU A 134 9.39 12.90 -2.16
CA GLU A 134 9.96 13.99 -1.38
C GLU A 134 10.27 13.59 0.07
N ILE A 135 9.45 12.74 0.70
CA ILE A 135 9.77 12.13 2.00
C ILE A 135 11.08 11.34 1.92
N GLY A 136 11.20 10.47 0.91
CA GLY A 136 12.44 9.69 0.68
C GLY A 136 13.65 10.60 0.48
N ARG A 137 13.53 11.63 -0.37
CA ARG A 137 14.60 12.59 -0.65
C ARG A 137 15.03 13.38 0.61
N ARG A 138 14.08 13.86 1.40
CA ARG A 138 14.34 14.64 2.64
C ARG A 138 15.02 13.80 3.72
N LEU A 139 14.64 12.54 3.83
CA LEU A 139 15.23 11.62 4.81
C LEU A 139 16.49 10.92 4.29
N GLY A 140 16.75 10.96 2.98
CA GLY A 140 17.88 10.24 2.36
C GLY A 140 17.70 8.72 2.43
N ILE A 141 16.48 8.23 2.24
CA ILE A 141 16.12 6.80 2.29
C ILE A 141 15.55 6.34 0.95
N PRO A 142 15.77 5.06 0.57
CA PRO A 142 15.17 4.50 -0.64
C PRO A 142 13.65 4.44 -0.54
N VAL A 143 12.98 4.47 -1.69
CA VAL A 143 11.52 4.46 -1.82
C VAL A 143 11.06 3.35 -2.76
N GLN A 144 10.04 2.61 -2.35
CA GLN A 144 9.29 1.68 -3.19
C GLN A 144 7.88 2.24 -3.38
N VAL A 145 7.50 2.59 -4.62
CA VAL A 145 6.12 2.96 -4.92
C VAL A 145 5.34 1.70 -5.27
N SER A 146 4.38 1.34 -4.43
CA SER A 146 3.67 0.07 -4.54
C SER A 146 2.62 0.06 -5.64
N HIS A 147 2.52 -1.08 -6.37
CA HIS A 147 1.47 -1.44 -7.33
C HIS A 147 0.98 -0.29 -8.21
N ILE A 148 1.92 0.39 -8.90
CA ILE A 148 1.65 1.62 -9.67
C ILE A 148 0.56 1.46 -10.73
N GLY A 149 0.30 0.22 -11.20
CA GLY A 149 -0.83 -0.08 -12.09
C GLY A 149 -2.16 0.40 -11.53
N SER A 150 -2.43 0.15 -10.24
CA SER A 150 -3.65 0.60 -9.58
C SER A 150 -3.65 2.07 -9.18
N MET A 151 -2.49 2.75 -9.26
CA MET A 151 -2.38 4.19 -8.96
C MET A 151 -2.59 5.04 -10.20
N ALA A 152 -1.87 4.74 -11.30
CA ALA A 152 -1.78 5.54 -12.52
C ALA A 152 -2.32 4.81 -13.77
N GLY A 153 -2.94 3.65 -13.64
CA GLY A 153 -3.47 2.84 -14.74
C GLY A 153 -4.74 3.38 -15.40
N PHE A 154 -4.98 4.69 -15.29
CA PHE A 154 -6.18 5.39 -15.78
C PHE A 154 -5.84 6.39 -16.89
N GLY A 155 -4.66 6.25 -17.53
CA GLY A 155 -4.15 7.10 -18.58
C GLY A 155 -3.03 8.03 -18.13
N GLN A 156 -2.50 7.86 -16.91
CA GLN A 156 -1.47 8.71 -16.33
C GLN A 156 -0.08 8.03 -16.23
N MET A 157 0.05 6.75 -16.61
CA MET A 157 1.25 5.96 -16.37
C MET A 157 2.51 6.56 -16.98
N GLU A 158 2.44 7.10 -18.19
CA GLU A 158 3.59 7.71 -18.87
C GLU A 158 4.18 8.89 -18.07
N GLU A 159 3.33 9.78 -17.59
CA GLU A 159 3.76 10.93 -16.78
C GLU A 159 4.21 10.49 -15.38
N PHE A 160 3.57 9.49 -14.79
CA PHE A 160 3.97 8.93 -13.50
C PHE A 160 5.40 8.38 -13.56
N LEU A 161 5.69 7.53 -14.54
CA LEU A 161 7.03 6.97 -14.74
C LEU A 161 8.07 8.07 -15.03
N ARG A 162 7.70 9.12 -15.76
CA ARG A 162 8.57 10.27 -16.01
C ARG A 162 8.94 11.00 -14.69
N ILE A 163 8.01 11.17 -13.78
CA ILE A 163 8.27 11.76 -12.45
C ILE A 163 9.21 10.86 -11.64
N THR A 164 8.94 9.56 -11.59
CA THR A 164 9.85 8.59 -10.94
C THR A 164 11.28 8.73 -11.49
N ASP A 165 11.45 8.77 -12.82
CA ASP A 165 12.77 8.89 -13.46
C ASP A 165 13.46 10.23 -13.16
N GLU A 166 12.70 11.32 -13.07
CA GLU A 166 13.28 12.61 -12.65
C GLU A 166 13.89 12.54 -11.24
N TYR A 167 13.25 11.84 -10.29
CA TYR A 167 13.80 11.66 -8.96
C TYR A 167 15.01 10.71 -8.96
N ARG A 168 15.00 9.65 -9.78
CA ARG A 168 16.17 8.77 -9.99
C ARG A 168 17.36 9.56 -10.52
N LEU A 169 17.15 10.42 -11.53
CA LEU A 169 18.21 11.27 -12.10
C LEU A 169 18.77 12.28 -11.08
N ARG A 170 17.98 12.67 -10.09
CA ARG A 170 18.40 13.53 -8.97
C ARG A 170 19.06 12.75 -7.83
N GLY A 171 19.23 11.43 -7.98
CA GLY A 171 19.96 10.57 -7.04
C GLY A 171 19.10 9.92 -5.96
N LEU A 172 17.77 9.96 -6.05
CA LEU A 172 16.91 9.17 -5.17
C LEU A 172 16.93 7.71 -5.62
N ASP A 173 17.21 6.80 -4.69
CA ASP A 173 17.02 5.36 -4.90
C ASP A 173 15.52 5.05 -4.82
N VAL A 174 14.89 4.92 -5.97
CA VAL A 174 13.44 4.65 -6.09
C VAL A 174 13.15 3.55 -7.08
N CYS A 175 12.27 2.64 -6.70
CA CYS A 175 11.68 1.63 -7.59
C CYS A 175 10.16 1.57 -7.42
N CYS A 176 9.53 0.92 -8.39
CA CYS A 176 8.10 0.68 -8.42
C CYS A 176 7.84 -0.81 -8.55
N ASP A 177 6.68 -1.26 -8.11
CA ASP A 177 6.15 -2.57 -8.48
C ASP A 177 4.82 -2.44 -9.23
N CYS A 178 4.53 -3.42 -10.08
CA CYS A 178 3.29 -3.51 -10.82
C CYS A 178 2.91 -4.98 -11.01
N TYR A 179 1.66 -5.32 -10.82
CA TYR A 179 1.12 -6.63 -11.15
C TYR A 179 0.50 -6.63 -12.56
N PRO A 180 0.49 -7.76 -13.28
CA PRO A 180 0.06 -7.84 -14.67
C PRO A 180 -1.46 -8.05 -14.81
N TYR A 181 -2.25 -7.27 -14.09
CA TYR A 181 -3.72 -7.32 -14.11
C TYR A 181 -4.30 -5.94 -14.36
N TYR A 182 -5.43 -5.90 -15.07
CA TYR A 182 -6.14 -4.67 -15.44
C TYR A 182 -7.27 -4.32 -14.45
N ALA A 183 -7.16 -4.83 -13.24
CA ALA A 183 -8.10 -4.62 -12.15
C ALA A 183 -7.36 -4.56 -10.83
N PHE A 184 -7.85 -3.79 -9.90
CA PHE A 184 -7.35 -3.79 -8.54
C PHE A 184 -8.28 -4.58 -7.60
N SER A 185 -7.73 -5.02 -6.47
CA SER A 185 -8.51 -5.68 -5.42
C SER A 185 -8.36 -4.94 -4.11
N THR A 186 -9.49 -4.72 -3.43
CA THR A 186 -9.54 -4.15 -2.08
C THR A 186 -10.81 -4.59 -1.38
N THR A 187 -10.96 -4.27 -0.09
CA THR A 187 -12.23 -4.51 0.62
C THR A 187 -13.28 -3.47 0.26
N LEU A 188 -14.54 -3.87 0.29
CA LEU A 188 -15.66 -2.99 -0.07
C LEU A 188 -15.84 -1.81 0.91
N GLY A 189 -15.39 -1.97 2.16
CA GLY A 189 -15.36 -0.90 3.18
C GLY A 189 -14.13 0.00 3.13
N SER A 190 -13.23 -0.20 2.16
CA SER A 190 -12.04 0.63 1.96
C SER A 190 -12.41 2.07 1.61
N THR A 191 -11.57 3.03 2.01
CA THR A 191 -11.63 4.43 1.60
C THR A 191 -11.53 4.64 0.08
N THR A 192 -11.05 3.62 -0.65
CA THR A 192 -11.06 3.59 -2.13
C THR A 192 -12.46 3.78 -2.71
N TYR A 193 -13.48 3.28 -2.01
CA TYR A 193 -14.89 3.39 -2.40
C TYR A 193 -15.67 4.48 -1.65
N ASP A 194 -14.99 5.42 -0.99
CA ASP A 194 -15.65 6.60 -0.41
C ASP A 194 -16.20 7.52 -1.51
N ASP A 195 -17.08 8.45 -1.14
CA ASP A 195 -17.79 9.33 -2.06
C ASP A 195 -16.86 9.90 -3.14
N GLY A 196 -17.36 9.92 -4.39
CA GLY A 196 -16.60 10.35 -5.56
C GLY A 196 -15.75 9.25 -6.24
N TRP A 197 -15.80 8.00 -5.78
CA TRP A 197 -15.00 6.91 -6.38
C TRP A 197 -15.37 6.60 -7.84
N MET A 198 -16.64 6.70 -8.20
CA MET A 198 -17.09 6.44 -9.57
C MET A 198 -16.58 7.48 -10.55
N GLU A 199 -16.61 8.75 -10.16
CA GLU A 199 -16.05 9.87 -10.95
C GLU A 199 -14.53 9.71 -11.06
N ARG A 200 -13.85 9.38 -9.96
CA ARG A 200 -12.39 9.18 -9.92
C ARG A 200 -11.91 8.11 -10.91
N TYR A 201 -12.61 6.99 -10.98
CA TYR A 201 -12.23 5.88 -11.86
C TYR A 201 -12.99 5.86 -13.19
N GLY A 202 -13.94 6.78 -13.41
CA GLY A 202 -14.74 6.86 -14.64
C GLY A 202 -15.60 5.61 -14.85
N CYS A 203 -16.19 5.04 -13.79
CA CYS A 203 -16.90 3.77 -13.84
C CYS A 203 -18.21 3.81 -13.05
N GLY A 204 -18.98 2.71 -13.10
CA GLY A 204 -20.17 2.48 -12.30
C GLY A 204 -20.02 1.29 -11.35
N TYR A 205 -21.09 0.96 -10.63
CA TYR A 205 -21.12 -0.20 -9.73
C TYR A 205 -20.82 -1.52 -10.43
N ASP A 206 -21.14 -1.64 -11.70
CA ASP A 206 -20.90 -2.81 -12.55
C ASP A 206 -19.42 -3.09 -12.84
N ALA A 207 -18.52 -2.15 -12.53
CA ALA A 207 -17.09 -2.37 -12.57
C ALA A 207 -16.60 -3.25 -11.39
N VAL A 208 -17.38 -3.35 -10.31
CA VAL A 208 -17.00 -4.05 -9.07
C VAL A 208 -17.59 -5.46 -9.03
N GLU A 209 -16.74 -6.46 -8.87
CA GLU A 209 -17.10 -7.85 -8.64
C GLU A 209 -16.84 -8.24 -7.18
N LEU A 210 -17.78 -8.95 -6.56
CA LEU A 210 -17.64 -9.43 -5.20
C LEU A 210 -16.96 -10.80 -5.18
N CYS A 211 -15.96 -10.97 -4.31
CA CYS A 211 -15.18 -12.19 -4.21
C CYS A 211 -15.71 -13.17 -3.15
N GLU A 212 -16.66 -12.75 -2.32
CA GLU A 212 -17.13 -13.50 -1.15
C GLU A 212 -18.64 -13.34 -0.94
N GLY A 213 -19.19 -14.16 -0.04
CA GLY A 213 -20.58 -14.07 0.38
C GLY A 213 -21.62 -14.54 -0.64
N GLU A 214 -22.88 -14.13 -0.45
CA GLU A 214 -24.03 -14.51 -1.25
C GLU A 214 -23.91 -14.14 -2.73
N TYR A 215 -23.24 -13.01 -3.01
CA TYR A 215 -23.08 -12.45 -4.36
C TYR A 215 -21.71 -12.71 -4.97
N LYS A 216 -20.98 -13.73 -4.48
CA LYS A 216 -19.66 -14.08 -4.99
C LYS A 216 -19.66 -14.30 -6.51
N GLY A 217 -18.72 -13.63 -7.21
CA GLY A 217 -18.56 -13.70 -8.67
C GLY A 217 -19.57 -12.85 -9.45
N GLN A 218 -20.39 -12.05 -8.76
CA GLN A 218 -21.35 -11.15 -9.41
C GLN A 218 -20.79 -9.73 -9.46
N ARG A 219 -21.09 -9.03 -10.56
CA ARG A 219 -20.91 -7.60 -10.68
C ARG A 219 -21.96 -6.87 -9.86
N CYS A 220 -21.57 -5.80 -9.20
CA CYS A 220 -22.47 -5.04 -8.37
C CYS A 220 -23.54 -4.28 -9.17
N THR A 221 -24.74 -4.25 -8.62
CA THR A 221 -25.69 -3.15 -8.81
C THR A 221 -25.50 -2.15 -7.65
N GLU A 222 -26.09 -0.98 -7.76
CA GLU A 222 -26.10 -0.02 -6.64
C GLU A 222 -26.64 -0.62 -5.34
N GLU A 223 -27.72 -1.39 -5.44
CA GLU A 223 -28.37 -2.04 -4.29
C GLU A 223 -27.43 -3.06 -3.62
N ILE A 224 -26.85 -3.96 -4.42
CA ILE A 224 -25.91 -4.99 -3.94
C ILE A 224 -24.69 -4.32 -3.29
N PHE A 225 -24.08 -3.32 -3.96
CA PHE A 225 -22.92 -2.60 -3.45
C PHE A 225 -23.20 -1.99 -2.07
N LYS A 226 -24.29 -1.21 -1.94
CA LYS A 226 -24.67 -0.54 -0.69
C LYS A 226 -25.02 -1.53 0.42
N LYS A 227 -25.72 -2.62 0.09
CA LYS A 227 -26.05 -3.69 1.04
C LYS A 227 -24.79 -4.34 1.59
N VAL A 228 -23.92 -4.84 0.71
CA VAL A 228 -22.72 -5.59 1.11
C VAL A 228 -21.72 -4.68 1.81
N ARG A 229 -21.53 -3.43 1.36
CA ARG A 229 -20.65 -2.46 2.03
C ARG A 229 -21.08 -2.21 3.49
N ARG A 230 -22.38 -2.21 3.77
CA ARG A 230 -22.91 -2.04 5.13
C ARG A 230 -22.80 -3.30 5.98
N GLU A 231 -23.06 -4.47 5.39
CA GLU A 231 -23.22 -5.74 6.11
C GLU A 231 -21.93 -6.56 6.19
N MET A 232 -21.04 -6.42 5.19
CA MET A 232 -19.76 -7.11 5.08
C MET A 232 -18.67 -6.16 4.51
N PRO A 233 -18.29 -5.10 5.23
CA PRO A 233 -17.32 -4.12 4.73
C PRO A 233 -15.94 -4.73 4.40
N GLU A 234 -15.58 -5.84 5.03
CA GLU A 234 -14.36 -6.62 4.78
C GLU A 234 -14.43 -7.50 3.52
N CYS A 235 -15.60 -7.59 2.85
CA CYS A 235 -15.76 -8.36 1.62
C CYS A 235 -14.74 -7.91 0.56
N LEU A 236 -13.91 -8.85 0.10
CA LEU A 236 -12.97 -8.60 -0.98
C LEU A 236 -13.69 -8.37 -2.30
N THR A 237 -13.18 -7.43 -3.07
CA THR A 237 -13.69 -7.06 -4.39
C THR A 237 -12.58 -7.04 -5.43
N VAL A 238 -12.96 -7.17 -6.69
CA VAL A 238 -12.11 -6.85 -7.85
C VAL A 238 -12.81 -5.74 -8.63
N CYS A 239 -12.10 -4.64 -8.89
CA CYS A 239 -12.60 -3.50 -9.64
C CYS A 239 -11.87 -3.38 -10.99
N TYR A 240 -12.61 -3.51 -12.09
CA TYR A 240 -12.08 -3.58 -13.46
C TYR A 240 -12.14 -2.22 -14.12
N VAL A 241 -11.13 -1.40 -13.90
CA VAL A 241 -11.10 0.00 -14.33
C VAL A 241 -9.77 0.45 -14.93
N MET A 242 -8.72 -0.38 -14.80
CA MET A 242 -7.39 -0.03 -15.26
C MET A 242 -7.26 -0.27 -16.77
N ARG A 243 -6.46 0.56 -17.44
CA ARG A 243 -6.18 0.44 -18.87
C ARG A 243 -5.02 -0.53 -19.10
N GLU A 244 -5.22 -1.53 -19.97
CA GLU A 244 -4.20 -2.50 -20.36
C GLU A 244 -2.89 -1.81 -20.79
N ARG A 245 -2.98 -0.81 -21.66
CA ARG A 245 -1.81 -0.04 -22.12
C ARG A 245 -0.98 0.55 -20.99
N ASP A 246 -1.62 1.05 -19.94
CA ASP A 246 -0.90 1.69 -18.82
C ASP A 246 -0.18 0.64 -17.97
N VAL A 247 -0.81 -0.53 -17.77
CA VAL A 247 -0.17 -1.66 -17.08
C VAL A 247 1.01 -2.19 -17.89
N ASP A 248 0.86 -2.33 -19.21
CA ASP A 248 1.93 -2.77 -20.10
C ASP A 248 3.11 -1.78 -20.13
N LEU A 249 2.82 -0.47 -20.08
CA LEU A 249 3.86 0.55 -19.93
C LEU A 249 4.64 0.39 -18.62
N ALA A 250 3.94 0.19 -17.49
CA ALA A 250 4.58 -0.02 -16.20
C ALA A 250 5.46 -1.27 -16.18
N LEU A 251 4.97 -2.39 -16.74
CA LEU A 251 5.67 -3.68 -16.76
C LEU A 251 6.89 -3.68 -17.71
N SER A 252 6.91 -2.82 -18.71
CA SER A 252 8.01 -2.70 -19.70
C SER A 252 9.00 -1.59 -19.38
N HIS A 253 8.76 -0.77 -18.36
CA HIS A 253 9.67 0.30 -17.95
C HIS A 253 10.90 -0.28 -17.26
N PRO A 254 12.14 0.23 -17.56
CA PRO A 254 13.40 -0.25 -16.99
C PRO A 254 13.57 0.06 -15.49
#